data_d985c6dfeb53eae39365a15c59240b6f
#
_entry.id   d985c6dfeb53eae39365a15c59240b6f
#
_cell.length_a   1.000
_cell.length_b   1.000
_cell.length_c   1.000
_cell.angle_alpha   90.00
_cell.angle_beta   90.00
_cell.angle_gamma   90.00
#
_symmetry.space_group_name_H-M   'P 1'
#
loop_
_entity.id
_entity.type
_entity.pdbx_description
1 polymer ?
#
loop_
_entity_poly.entity_id
_entity_poly.type
_entity_poly.pdbx_seq_one_letter_code
_entity_poly.pdbx_strand_id
1 'polypeptide(L)'
;MERKGLILKNNRHFRRVSGGSLALKLGLVLVFAFFFFFEESCAPREKVIIAPRATPLWFGLHVLMENKNDAEQLLKEIPELAKLGINLLIVETDYNYEYVSHPELRGDDPVSKETVKKMVNLCRGLKIRLIPEFQSLGHQSWEKKTFALLTKYPEFDETPGQFPENKDIYCRSWCPLHPDLNPIIFQLYDELIDVFEADALHVGMDEVFLIGSEFCPRCKGLNPADLLAKAVNDCYNHLVKERRVEMLMWGDRLIDGATTGYGEWEASLNKTYPAVDMIPRDIIICDWHYEKRKSYPSIPMFLNKGFRVLPTSFKEVKAVKALIDYSLTFPSERMLGHLCTVWRGLKVGEAKNSSLQAAAKRVYNFKVSRKR
;
A
#
# COMPACT_ATOMS: atom_id res chain seq x y z
N MET A 1 -18.55 -6.17 9.84
CA MET A 1 -18.33 -7.61 9.77
C MET A 1 -17.07 -7.92 10.57
N GLU A 2 -17.19 -8.68 11.63
CA GLU A 2 -16.04 -9.08 12.45
C GLU A 2 -15.14 -10.04 11.66
N ARG A 3 -13.87 -9.69 11.56
CA ARG A 3 -12.86 -10.56 10.97
C ARG A 3 -12.60 -11.71 11.94
N LYS A 4 -13.11 -12.91 11.62
CA LYS A 4 -12.70 -14.12 12.33
C LYS A 4 -11.29 -14.49 11.87
N GLY A 5 -10.33 -14.39 12.80
CA GLY A 5 -8.94 -14.80 12.54
C GLY A 5 -8.86 -16.31 12.34
N LEU A 6 -8.35 -16.69 11.20
CA LEU A 6 -7.96 -18.08 10.92
C LEU A 6 -6.50 -18.26 11.38
N ILE A 7 -6.34 -18.89 12.55
CA ILE A 7 -5.03 -19.20 13.12
C ILE A 7 -4.57 -20.53 12.54
N LEU A 8 -3.58 -20.51 11.71
CA LEU A 8 -2.82 -21.72 11.34
C LEU A 8 -1.94 -22.13 12.53
N LYS A 9 -2.34 -23.17 13.25
CA LYS A 9 -1.53 -23.79 14.31
C LYS A 9 -0.39 -24.60 13.67
N ASN A 10 0.80 -24.03 13.68
CA ASN A 10 2.02 -24.80 13.40
C ASN A 10 2.58 -25.31 14.73
N ASN A 11 2.27 -26.57 15.08
CA ASN A 11 2.92 -27.33 16.14
C ASN A 11 4.30 -27.79 15.65
N ARG A 12 5.38 -27.16 16.10
CA ARG A 12 6.72 -27.78 16.10
C ARG A 12 7.20 -27.92 17.53
N HIS A 13 7.25 -29.18 17.98
CA HIS A 13 7.94 -29.61 19.17
C HIS A 13 9.45 -29.28 19.10
N PHE A 14 9.92 -28.42 19.99
CA PHE A 14 11.33 -28.34 20.29
C PHE A 14 11.63 -29.24 21.50
N ARG A 15 12.41 -30.29 21.27
CA ARG A 15 13.03 -31.11 22.32
C ARG A 15 14.11 -30.29 23.03
N ARG A 16 13.98 -30.16 24.35
CA ARG A 16 15.06 -29.73 25.24
C ARG A 16 16.14 -30.82 25.31
N VAL A 17 17.37 -30.43 25.11
CA VAL A 17 18.54 -31.20 25.50
C VAL A 17 19.14 -30.50 26.71
N SER A 18 19.20 -31.21 27.83
CA SER A 18 19.83 -30.82 29.07
C SER A 18 21.26 -31.34 29.07
N GLY A 19 22.14 -30.60 29.69
CA GLY A 19 23.35 -31.20 30.23
C GLY A 19 24.59 -30.32 30.27
N GLY A 20 25.06 -30.07 31.48
CA GLY A 20 26.49 -30.05 31.74
C GLY A 20 27.06 -28.83 32.42
N SER A 21 27.14 -28.94 33.73
CA SER A 21 27.92 -28.20 34.74
C SER A 21 29.44 -28.15 34.46
N LEU A 22 30.15 -27.08 34.79
CA LEU A 22 31.20 -27.03 35.83
C LEU A 22 32.22 -25.88 35.67
N ALA A 23 32.46 -25.26 36.80
CA ALA A 23 33.69 -24.72 37.38
C ALA A 23 34.15 -23.29 37.13
N LEU A 24 33.85 -22.48 38.09
CA LEU A 24 34.72 -21.66 39.01
C LEU A 24 36.17 -21.37 38.57
N LYS A 25 36.52 -20.10 38.39
CA LYS A 25 37.76 -19.52 38.89
C LYS A 25 37.58 -18.02 39.21
N LEU A 26 37.92 -17.71 40.48
CA LEU A 26 38.04 -16.37 41.04
C LEU A 26 39.16 -15.58 40.34
N GLY A 27 38.92 -14.31 40.10
CA GLY A 27 39.94 -13.33 39.76
C GLY A 27 39.52 -11.94 40.25
N LEU A 28 40.09 -11.54 41.37
CA LEU A 28 39.93 -10.25 42.04
C LEU A 28 40.68 -9.18 41.24
N VAL A 29 40.00 -8.13 40.75
CA VAL A 29 40.67 -6.90 40.28
C VAL A 29 39.86 -5.66 40.65
N LEU A 30 40.53 -4.83 41.39
CA LEU A 30 40.34 -3.47 41.89
C LEU A 30 39.36 -2.58 41.11
N VAL A 31 38.44 -2.00 41.91
CA VAL A 31 37.54 -0.89 41.54
C VAL A 31 38.35 0.41 41.55
N PHE A 32 38.51 1.03 40.39
CA PHE A 32 38.80 2.46 40.28
C PHE A 32 37.52 3.19 39.86
N ALA A 33 36.95 3.90 40.83
CA ALA A 33 35.82 4.79 40.57
C ALA A 33 36.33 6.08 39.91
N PHE A 34 36.07 6.24 38.63
CA PHE A 34 36.15 7.53 37.94
C PHE A 34 34.75 8.14 37.91
N PHE A 35 34.52 9.13 38.76
CA PHE A 35 33.37 10.04 38.64
C PHE A 35 33.61 10.96 37.44
N PHE A 36 32.96 10.69 36.32
CA PHE A 36 32.78 11.68 35.25
C PHE A 36 31.52 12.48 35.57
N PHE A 37 31.69 13.74 35.94
CA PHE A 37 30.63 14.73 35.87
C PHE A 37 30.28 14.96 34.40
N PHE A 38 29.14 14.46 33.96
CA PHE A 38 28.50 14.91 32.71
C PHE A 38 27.81 16.23 33.02
N GLU A 39 28.42 17.36 32.64
CA GLU A 39 27.70 18.60 32.42
C GLU A 39 26.81 18.40 31.23
N GLU A 40 25.48 18.34 31.43
CA GLU A 40 24.52 18.46 30.36
C GLU A 40 24.63 19.87 29.74
N SER A 41 25.41 19.98 28.69
CA SER A 41 25.45 21.14 27.82
C SER A 41 24.08 21.24 27.12
N CYS A 42 23.23 22.11 27.63
CA CYS A 42 21.97 22.50 26.99
C CYS A 42 22.29 23.34 25.74
N ALA A 43 22.66 22.68 24.64
CA ALA A 43 22.82 23.35 23.36
C ALA A 43 21.45 23.91 22.94
N PRO A 44 21.36 25.18 22.50
CA PRO A 44 20.13 25.73 22.02
C PRO A 44 19.65 24.90 20.83
N ARG A 45 18.40 24.40 20.91
CA ARG A 45 17.76 23.74 19.77
C ARG A 45 17.71 24.74 18.60
N GLU A 46 18.54 24.50 17.59
CA GLU A 46 18.45 25.20 16.33
C GLU A 46 17.02 25.07 15.81
N LYS A 47 16.35 26.20 15.62
CA LYS A 47 15.08 26.24 14.91
C LYS A 47 15.36 25.85 13.47
N VAL A 48 15.09 24.59 13.13
CA VAL A 48 15.13 24.14 11.74
C VAL A 48 14.10 24.99 10.95
N ILE A 49 14.63 25.93 10.18
CA ILE A 49 13.82 26.70 9.23
C ILE A 49 13.47 25.75 8.09
N ILE A 50 12.25 25.19 8.16
CA ILE A 50 11.75 24.31 7.10
C ILE A 50 11.37 25.20 5.91
N ALA A 51 12.12 25.07 4.80
CA ALA A 51 11.78 25.72 3.55
C ALA A 51 10.34 25.34 3.12
N PRO A 52 9.56 26.27 2.54
CA PRO A 52 8.22 25.95 2.06
C PRO A 52 8.30 24.85 1.00
N ARG A 53 7.43 23.84 1.10
CA ARG A 53 7.31 22.78 0.08
C ARG A 53 6.99 23.38 -1.27
N ALA A 54 7.75 23.03 -2.30
CA ALA A 54 7.50 23.42 -3.68
C ALA A 54 6.19 22.81 -4.24
N THR A 55 5.78 21.63 -3.73
CA THR A 55 4.57 20.92 -4.14
C THR A 55 3.48 21.00 -3.09
N PRO A 56 2.19 21.19 -3.50
CA PRO A 56 1.08 21.17 -2.56
C PRO A 56 0.97 19.84 -1.83
N LEU A 57 0.69 19.90 -0.53
CA LEU A 57 0.45 18.70 0.28
C LEU A 57 -0.79 17.97 -0.25
N TRP A 58 -0.65 16.69 -0.54
CA TRP A 58 -1.76 15.85 -0.96
C TRP A 58 -2.70 15.56 0.20
N PHE A 59 -3.97 15.66 -0.05
CA PHE A 59 -5.02 15.11 0.78
C PHE A 59 -5.89 14.27 -0.14
N GLY A 60 -5.72 12.96 -0.06
CA GLY A 60 -6.29 12.00 -0.99
C GLY A 60 -7.40 11.16 -0.41
N LEU A 61 -8.22 10.64 -1.32
CA LEU A 61 -9.15 9.56 -1.07
C LEU A 61 -8.88 8.43 -2.07
N HIS A 62 -8.77 7.20 -1.59
CA HIS A 62 -8.81 5.98 -2.38
C HIS A 62 -10.20 5.37 -2.30
N VAL A 63 -10.73 4.91 -3.40
CA VAL A 63 -12.03 4.24 -3.50
C VAL A 63 -11.94 3.00 -4.36
N LEU A 64 -12.52 1.89 -3.87
CA LEU A 64 -12.74 0.69 -4.68
C LEU A 64 -14.05 0.84 -5.47
N MET A 65 -13.95 0.76 -6.80
CA MET A 65 -15.06 0.88 -7.74
C MET A 65 -15.36 -0.51 -8.34
N GLU A 66 -16.35 -1.20 -7.78
CA GLU A 66 -16.66 -2.59 -8.15
C GLU A 66 -17.66 -2.70 -9.32
N ASN A 67 -18.40 -1.64 -9.63
CA ASN A 67 -19.47 -1.67 -10.64
C ASN A 67 -19.88 -0.26 -11.08
N LYS A 68 -20.84 -0.18 -12.02
CA LYS A 68 -21.40 1.09 -12.54
C LYS A 68 -22.04 1.95 -11.47
N ASN A 69 -22.74 1.34 -10.51
CA ASN A 69 -23.39 2.10 -9.43
C ASN A 69 -22.35 2.82 -8.56
N ASP A 70 -21.22 2.21 -8.26
CA ASP A 70 -20.14 2.85 -7.50
C ASP A 70 -19.56 4.05 -8.26
N ALA A 71 -19.39 3.92 -9.58
CA ALA A 71 -18.96 5.02 -10.43
C ALA A 71 -19.97 6.19 -10.43
N GLU A 72 -21.26 5.90 -10.48
CA GLU A 72 -22.31 6.91 -10.41
C GLU A 72 -22.38 7.60 -9.04
N GLN A 73 -22.19 6.85 -7.94
CA GLN A 73 -22.10 7.41 -6.60
C GLN A 73 -20.87 8.31 -6.46
N LEU A 74 -19.73 7.86 -6.97
CA LEU A 74 -18.50 8.65 -6.96
C LEU A 74 -18.64 9.96 -7.73
N LEU A 75 -19.23 9.94 -8.92
CA LEU A 75 -19.52 11.16 -9.69
C LEU A 75 -20.35 12.18 -8.91
N LYS A 76 -21.33 11.73 -8.12
CA LYS A 76 -22.14 12.62 -7.26
C LYS A 76 -21.37 13.17 -6.06
N GLU A 77 -20.40 12.40 -5.55
CA GLU A 77 -19.66 12.74 -4.34
C GLU A 77 -18.43 13.64 -4.61
N ILE A 78 -17.80 13.55 -5.79
CA ILE A 78 -16.59 14.31 -6.15
C ILE A 78 -16.69 15.82 -5.82
N PRO A 79 -17.79 16.55 -6.09
CA PRO A 79 -17.90 17.97 -5.75
C PRO A 79 -17.82 18.24 -4.24
N GLU A 80 -18.40 17.38 -3.42
CA GLU A 80 -18.37 17.50 -1.96
C GLU A 80 -16.97 17.14 -1.40
N LEU A 81 -16.30 16.13 -1.98
CA LEU A 81 -14.92 15.79 -1.67
C LEU A 81 -13.97 16.96 -1.97
N ALA A 82 -14.17 17.65 -3.10
CA ALA A 82 -13.41 18.87 -3.44
C ALA A 82 -13.60 19.98 -2.39
N LYS A 83 -14.84 20.22 -1.93
CA LYS A 83 -15.13 21.19 -0.85
C LYS A 83 -14.46 20.82 0.45
N LEU A 84 -14.30 19.53 0.73
CA LEU A 84 -13.59 19.02 1.90
C LEU A 84 -12.05 19.22 1.79
N GLY A 85 -11.55 19.58 0.62
CA GLY A 85 -10.14 19.83 0.34
C GLY A 85 -9.38 18.63 -0.21
N ILE A 86 -10.08 17.58 -0.64
CA ILE A 86 -9.49 16.47 -1.41
C ILE A 86 -8.91 17.04 -2.71
N ASN A 87 -7.65 16.75 -2.98
CA ASN A 87 -6.93 17.14 -4.19
C ASN A 87 -6.24 15.97 -4.91
N LEU A 88 -6.46 14.77 -4.40
CA LEU A 88 -6.02 13.50 -5.00
C LEU A 88 -7.17 12.49 -4.85
N LEU A 89 -7.51 11.79 -5.94
CA LEU A 89 -8.45 10.67 -5.94
C LEU A 89 -7.78 9.49 -6.62
N ILE A 90 -7.67 8.37 -5.91
CA ILE A 90 -7.21 7.09 -6.45
C ILE A 90 -8.44 6.20 -6.60
N VAL A 91 -8.65 5.67 -7.80
CA VAL A 91 -9.82 4.83 -8.11
C VAL A 91 -9.35 3.44 -8.51
N GLU A 92 -9.51 2.50 -7.59
CA GLU A 92 -9.25 1.08 -7.84
C GLU A 92 -10.35 0.52 -8.74
N THR A 93 -9.96 0.06 -9.89
CA THR A 93 -10.86 -0.32 -10.99
C THR A 93 -10.79 -1.81 -11.30
N ASP A 94 -9.59 -2.39 -11.20
CA ASP A 94 -9.31 -3.79 -11.52
C ASP A 94 -9.94 -4.24 -12.84
N TYR A 95 -10.68 -5.34 -12.83
CA TYR A 95 -11.39 -5.88 -13.99
C TYR A 95 -12.73 -5.19 -14.25
N ASN A 96 -13.13 -4.17 -13.48
CA ASN A 96 -14.44 -3.55 -13.53
C ASN A 96 -14.54 -2.38 -14.54
N TYR A 97 -13.63 -2.33 -15.49
CA TYR A 97 -13.67 -1.41 -16.63
C TYR A 97 -13.98 -2.18 -17.93
N GLU A 98 -14.57 -1.52 -18.93
CA GLU A 98 -14.91 -2.12 -20.21
C GLU A 98 -13.71 -2.25 -21.17
N TYR A 99 -12.65 -2.94 -20.73
CA TYR A 99 -11.42 -3.15 -21.52
C TYR A 99 -11.71 -3.60 -22.95
N VAL A 100 -11.01 -2.98 -23.91
CA VAL A 100 -11.11 -3.35 -25.34
C VAL A 100 -10.02 -4.35 -25.71
N SER A 101 -8.81 -4.23 -25.13
CA SER A 101 -7.69 -5.15 -25.37
C SER A 101 -8.02 -6.58 -24.94
N HIS A 102 -8.67 -6.71 -23.77
CA HIS A 102 -8.99 -8.00 -23.16
C HIS A 102 -10.45 -8.03 -22.67
N PRO A 103 -11.42 -8.08 -23.61
CA PRO A 103 -12.85 -8.08 -23.24
C PRO A 103 -13.27 -9.29 -22.42
N GLU A 104 -12.51 -10.40 -22.49
CA GLU A 104 -12.72 -11.62 -21.70
C GLU A 104 -12.34 -11.47 -20.21
N LEU A 105 -11.63 -10.39 -19.87
CA LEU A 105 -11.24 -10.08 -18.47
C LEU A 105 -12.16 -9.05 -17.81
N ARG A 106 -13.19 -8.57 -18.49
CA ARG A 106 -14.15 -7.64 -17.89
C ARG A 106 -14.90 -8.28 -16.73
N GLY A 107 -15.12 -7.52 -15.67
CA GLY A 107 -16.05 -7.89 -14.60
C GLY A 107 -17.50 -7.98 -15.08
N ASP A 108 -18.39 -8.37 -14.16
CA ASP A 108 -19.79 -8.64 -14.49
C ASP A 108 -20.59 -7.36 -14.87
N ASP A 109 -20.23 -6.21 -14.31
CA ASP A 109 -20.88 -4.91 -14.56
C ASP A 109 -19.83 -3.80 -14.77
N PRO A 110 -19.06 -3.86 -15.88
CA PRO A 110 -17.91 -2.99 -16.09
C PRO A 110 -18.33 -1.53 -16.33
N VAL A 111 -17.56 -0.61 -15.76
CA VAL A 111 -17.75 0.83 -15.93
C VAL A 111 -17.35 1.24 -17.34
N SER A 112 -18.20 2.06 -17.98
CA SER A 112 -17.98 2.48 -19.36
C SER A 112 -16.93 3.59 -19.48
N LYS A 113 -16.32 3.66 -20.67
CA LYS A 113 -15.39 4.73 -21.05
C LYS A 113 -16.01 6.13 -20.88
N GLU A 114 -17.29 6.28 -21.23
CA GLU A 114 -18.01 7.54 -21.10
C GLU A 114 -18.15 7.97 -19.64
N THR A 115 -18.39 7.01 -18.75
CA THR A 115 -18.49 7.28 -17.30
C THR A 115 -17.15 7.71 -16.74
N VAL A 116 -16.06 7.02 -17.11
CA VAL A 116 -14.70 7.42 -16.70
C VAL A 116 -14.35 8.82 -17.22
N LYS A 117 -14.65 9.13 -18.49
CA LYS A 117 -14.42 10.47 -19.05
C LYS A 117 -15.18 11.58 -18.32
N LYS A 118 -16.42 11.31 -17.87
CA LYS A 118 -17.16 12.26 -17.02
C LYS A 118 -16.40 12.52 -15.72
N MET A 119 -15.87 11.47 -15.08
CA MET A 119 -15.08 11.56 -13.87
C MET A 119 -13.80 12.37 -14.08
N VAL A 120 -13.05 12.10 -15.15
CA VAL A 120 -11.85 12.86 -15.55
C VAL A 120 -12.15 14.34 -15.72
N ASN A 121 -13.17 14.69 -16.47
CA ASN A 121 -13.56 16.08 -16.71
C ASN A 121 -13.97 16.80 -15.41
N LEU A 122 -14.72 16.13 -14.55
CA LEU A 122 -15.16 16.65 -13.25
C LEU A 122 -13.97 16.90 -12.32
N CYS A 123 -13.08 15.92 -12.16
CA CYS A 123 -11.88 16.03 -11.34
C CYS A 123 -10.95 17.15 -11.86
N ARG A 124 -10.74 17.23 -13.16
CA ARG A 124 -9.95 18.30 -13.80
C ARG A 124 -10.52 19.67 -13.51
N GLY A 125 -11.84 19.86 -13.65
CA GLY A 125 -12.53 21.12 -13.35
C GLY A 125 -12.39 21.54 -11.87
N LEU A 126 -12.32 20.57 -10.98
CA LEU A 126 -12.17 20.77 -9.53
C LEU A 126 -10.72 20.74 -9.04
N LYS A 127 -9.74 20.57 -9.94
CA LYS A 127 -8.30 20.50 -9.64
C LYS A 127 -7.95 19.32 -8.71
N ILE A 128 -8.65 18.21 -8.87
CA ILE A 128 -8.35 16.93 -8.22
C ILE A 128 -7.48 16.13 -9.19
N ARG A 129 -6.31 15.67 -8.75
CA ARG A 129 -5.50 14.69 -9.47
C ARG A 129 -6.20 13.35 -9.40
N LEU A 130 -6.52 12.76 -10.54
CA LEU A 130 -7.19 11.47 -10.64
C LEU A 130 -6.20 10.40 -11.09
N ILE A 131 -6.04 9.34 -10.30
CA ILE A 131 -5.12 8.24 -10.56
C ILE A 131 -5.92 6.93 -10.56
N PRO A 132 -5.88 6.15 -11.64
CA PRO A 132 -6.42 4.79 -11.62
C PRO A 132 -5.53 3.86 -10.80
N GLU A 133 -6.15 2.85 -10.19
CA GLU A 133 -5.48 1.72 -9.58
C GLU A 133 -5.93 0.42 -10.22
N PHE A 134 -4.96 -0.47 -10.43
CA PHE A 134 -5.18 -1.86 -10.80
C PHE A 134 -4.47 -2.76 -9.80
N GLN A 135 -5.23 -3.58 -9.10
CA GLN A 135 -4.69 -4.48 -8.09
C GLN A 135 -3.89 -5.61 -8.72
N SER A 136 -2.59 -5.59 -8.49
CA SER A 136 -1.61 -6.46 -9.14
C SER A 136 -1.04 -7.49 -8.18
N LEU A 137 -0.60 -8.61 -8.72
CA LEU A 137 0.08 -9.72 -8.04
C LEU A 137 -0.83 -10.43 -7.03
N GLY A 138 -1.16 -9.81 -5.90
CA GLY A 138 -2.10 -10.31 -4.91
C GLY A 138 -3.56 -9.99 -5.25
N HIS A 139 -4.47 -10.34 -4.34
CA HIS A 139 -5.91 -10.05 -4.46
C HIS A 139 -6.55 -10.51 -5.79
N GLN A 140 -6.11 -11.66 -6.32
CA GLN A 140 -6.70 -12.25 -7.53
C GLN A 140 -7.92 -13.12 -7.22
N SER A 141 -8.40 -13.06 -5.98
CA SER A 141 -9.65 -13.65 -5.51
C SER A 141 -10.16 -12.93 -4.28
N TRP A 142 -11.45 -13.06 -4.02
CA TRP A 142 -12.06 -12.63 -2.77
C TRP A 142 -13.09 -13.65 -2.31
N GLU A 143 -13.00 -14.11 -1.07
CA GLU A 143 -13.82 -15.20 -0.56
C GLU A 143 -13.79 -16.40 -1.53
N LYS A 144 -14.94 -16.84 -2.03
CA LYS A 144 -15.03 -17.96 -2.97
C LYS A 144 -14.80 -17.59 -4.44
N LYS A 145 -14.82 -16.27 -4.78
CA LYS A 145 -14.72 -15.79 -6.16
C LYS A 145 -13.27 -15.60 -6.55
N THR A 146 -12.80 -16.37 -7.54
CA THR A 146 -11.56 -16.08 -8.27
C THR A 146 -11.86 -15.04 -9.35
N PHE A 147 -10.98 -14.04 -9.50
CA PHE A 147 -11.20 -12.95 -10.45
C PHE A 147 -10.87 -13.34 -11.88
N ALA A 148 -11.22 -12.44 -12.82
CA ALA A 148 -11.26 -12.74 -14.24
C ALA A 148 -9.95 -13.31 -14.79
N LEU A 149 -8.80 -12.77 -14.43
CA LEU A 149 -7.49 -13.23 -14.92
C LEU A 149 -7.25 -14.72 -14.62
N LEU A 150 -7.30 -15.10 -13.35
CA LEU A 150 -7.01 -16.47 -12.95
C LEU A 150 -8.16 -17.44 -13.25
N THR A 151 -9.37 -16.93 -13.50
CA THR A 151 -10.48 -17.73 -14.01
C THR A 151 -10.26 -18.06 -15.48
N LYS A 152 -9.78 -17.10 -16.29
CA LYS A 152 -9.54 -17.26 -17.73
C LYS A 152 -8.23 -17.94 -18.04
N TYR A 153 -7.20 -17.64 -17.26
CA TYR A 153 -5.83 -18.15 -17.42
C TYR A 153 -5.34 -18.79 -16.12
N PRO A 154 -5.88 -19.97 -15.74
CA PRO A 154 -5.53 -20.63 -14.47
C PRO A 154 -4.06 -21.01 -14.36
N GLU A 155 -3.33 -21.10 -15.48
CA GLU A 155 -1.89 -21.33 -15.54
C GLU A 155 -1.06 -20.16 -14.99
N PHE A 156 -1.67 -18.98 -14.82
CA PHE A 156 -1.02 -17.82 -14.19
C PHE A 156 -1.07 -17.86 -12.66
N ASP A 157 -1.87 -18.77 -12.07
CA ASP A 157 -1.98 -18.89 -10.62
C ASP A 157 -0.65 -19.30 -9.98
N GLU A 158 -0.28 -18.66 -8.88
CA GLU A 158 0.89 -19.02 -8.06
C GLU A 158 0.67 -20.36 -7.33
N THR A 159 -0.57 -20.81 -7.21
CA THR A 159 -0.96 -22.07 -6.56
C THR A 159 -1.90 -22.90 -7.46
N PRO A 160 -1.46 -23.27 -8.67
CA PRO A 160 -2.33 -23.91 -9.65
C PRO A 160 -2.89 -25.24 -9.13
N GLY A 161 -4.21 -25.40 -9.23
CA GLY A 161 -4.92 -26.62 -8.79
C GLY A 161 -5.06 -26.77 -7.27
N GLN A 162 -4.58 -25.81 -6.48
CA GLN A 162 -4.73 -25.82 -5.03
C GLN A 162 -5.90 -24.93 -4.58
N PHE A 163 -6.31 -25.10 -3.32
CA PHE A 163 -7.32 -24.26 -2.63
C PHE A 163 -8.65 -24.14 -3.39
N PRO A 164 -9.39 -25.25 -3.63
CA PRO A 164 -10.71 -25.20 -4.27
C PRO A 164 -11.63 -24.18 -3.58
N GLU A 165 -12.36 -23.38 -4.35
CA GLU A 165 -13.23 -22.30 -3.84
C GLU A 165 -12.47 -21.30 -2.94
N ASN A 166 -11.17 -21.17 -3.10
CA ASN A 166 -10.27 -20.32 -2.27
C ASN A 166 -10.31 -20.65 -0.77
N LYS A 167 -10.67 -21.88 -0.42
CA LYS A 167 -10.72 -22.34 0.96
C LYS A 167 -9.31 -22.34 1.57
N ASP A 168 -9.22 -21.88 2.82
CA ASP A 168 -7.99 -21.84 3.63
C ASP A 168 -6.91 -20.87 3.13
N ILE A 169 -7.24 -19.97 2.21
CA ILE A 169 -6.41 -18.81 1.83
C ILE A 169 -7.21 -17.52 1.97
N TYR A 170 -6.49 -16.39 2.08
CA TYR A 170 -7.10 -15.07 2.10
C TYR A 170 -7.43 -14.60 0.67
N CYS A 171 -6.42 -14.62 -0.20
CA CYS A 171 -6.56 -14.29 -1.62
C CYS A 171 -5.51 -15.03 -2.45
N ARG A 172 -5.78 -15.18 -3.75
CA ARG A 172 -4.83 -15.71 -4.72
C ARG A 172 -3.85 -14.65 -5.17
N SER A 173 -2.69 -15.09 -5.63
CA SER A 173 -1.72 -14.29 -6.35
C SER A 173 -1.44 -14.91 -7.71
N TRP A 174 -1.02 -14.10 -8.68
CA TRP A 174 -0.49 -14.62 -9.92
C TRP A 174 1.01 -14.94 -9.82
N CYS A 175 1.51 -15.80 -10.71
CA CYS A 175 2.92 -16.14 -10.83
C CYS A 175 3.71 -15.00 -11.52
N PRO A 176 4.62 -14.28 -10.84
CA PRO A 176 5.37 -13.17 -11.44
C PRO A 176 6.38 -13.62 -12.52
N LEU A 177 6.59 -14.93 -12.65
CA LEU A 177 7.51 -15.50 -13.63
C LEU A 177 6.82 -16.10 -14.86
N HIS A 178 5.49 -15.96 -14.97
CA HIS A 178 4.81 -16.47 -16.17
C HIS A 178 5.10 -15.52 -17.35
N PRO A 179 5.65 -16.02 -18.48
CA PRO A 179 6.11 -15.15 -19.57
C PRO A 179 4.97 -14.40 -20.26
N ASP A 180 3.78 -14.98 -20.32
CA ASP A 180 2.62 -14.41 -21.04
C ASP A 180 1.77 -13.49 -20.16
N LEU A 181 2.09 -13.34 -18.87
CA LEU A 181 1.30 -12.54 -17.94
C LEU A 181 1.45 -11.03 -18.20
N ASN A 182 2.68 -10.54 -18.17
CA ASN A 182 2.96 -9.10 -18.25
C ASN A 182 2.42 -8.46 -19.53
N PRO A 183 2.49 -9.11 -20.74
CA PRO A 183 1.88 -8.55 -21.94
C PRO A 183 0.39 -8.26 -21.80
N ILE A 184 -0.36 -9.11 -21.10
CA ILE A 184 -1.80 -8.92 -20.85
C ILE A 184 -2.02 -7.79 -19.86
N ILE A 185 -1.36 -7.84 -18.71
CA ILE A 185 -1.54 -6.86 -17.64
C ILE A 185 -1.15 -5.46 -18.09
N PHE A 186 -0.08 -5.31 -18.84
CA PHE A 186 0.39 -4.00 -19.32
C PHE A 186 -0.58 -3.38 -20.34
N GLN A 187 -1.29 -4.18 -21.14
CA GLN A 187 -2.35 -3.68 -22.00
C GLN A 187 -3.53 -3.13 -21.17
N LEU A 188 -3.90 -3.79 -20.06
CA LEU A 188 -4.93 -3.27 -19.16
C LEU A 188 -4.49 -1.96 -18.50
N TYR A 189 -3.23 -1.87 -18.05
CA TYR A 189 -2.67 -0.62 -17.50
C TYR A 189 -2.72 0.51 -18.53
N ASP A 190 -2.33 0.24 -19.76
CA ASP A 190 -2.31 1.23 -20.84
C ASP A 190 -3.69 1.78 -21.12
N GLU A 191 -4.72 0.92 -21.16
CA GLU A 191 -6.10 1.37 -21.35
C GLU A 191 -6.59 2.23 -20.18
N LEU A 192 -6.23 1.88 -18.92
CA LEU A 192 -6.58 2.69 -17.77
C LEU A 192 -5.88 4.04 -17.80
N ILE A 193 -4.58 4.08 -18.07
CA ILE A 193 -3.82 5.34 -18.18
C ILE A 193 -4.45 6.24 -19.24
N ASP A 194 -4.78 5.68 -20.41
CA ASP A 194 -5.32 6.45 -21.52
C ASP A 194 -6.75 6.95 -21.27
N VAL A 195 -7.63 6.14 -20.68
CA VAL A 195 -9.02 6.55 -20.43
C VAL A 195 -9.14 7.53 -19.26
N PHE A 196 -8.31 7.38 -18.23
CA PHE A 196 -8.24 8.30 -17.10
C PHE A 196 -7.42 9.56 -17.43
N GLU A 197 -6.75 9.61 -18.60
CA GLU A 197 -5.80 10.66 -18.97
C GLU A 197 -4.79 10.90 -17.84
N ALA A 198 -4.29 9.81 -17.26
CA ALA A 198 -3.57 9.81 -16.02
C ALA A 198 -2.07 10.02 -16.21
N ASP A 199 -1.45 10.74 -15.28
CA ASP A 199 0.00 10.91 -15.18
C ASP A 199 0.66 9.94 -14.20
N ALA A 200 -0.13 9.00 -13.64
CA ALA A 200 0.31 7.97 -12.72
C ALA A 200 -0.63 6.76 -12.74
N LEU A 201 -0.12 5.60 -12.32
CA LEU A 201 -0.90 4.40 -12.01
C LEU A 201 -0.51 3.87 -10.62
N HIS A 202 -1.49 3.48 -9.83
CA HIS A 202 -1.29 2.72 -8.60
C HIS A 202 -1.42 1.23 -8.93
N VAL A 203 -0.39 0.43 -8.63
CA VAL A 203 -0.35 -0.99 -9.02
C VAL A 203 -0.83 -1.95 -7.92
N GLY A 204 -1.35 -1.43 -6.80
CA GLY A 204 -1.77 -2.27 -5.67
C GLY A 204 -0.59 -2.95 -5.00
N MET A 205 -0.54 -4.28 -5.06
CA MET A 205 0.50 -5.17 -4.52
C MET A 205 0.53 -5.27 -2.98
N ASP A 206 -0.58 -4.98 -2.32
CA ASP A 206 -0.77 -5.26 -0.90
C ASP A 206 -1.15 -6.73 -0.66
N GLU A 207 -0.97 -7.16 0.56
CA GLU A 207 -1.43 -8.44 1.09
C GLU A 207 -1.06 -9.66 0.20
N VAL A 208 0.09 -9.59 -0.49
CA VAL A 208 0.65 -10.71 -1.28
C VAL A 208 1.18 -11.76 -0.32
N PHE A 209 0.28 -12.66 0.13
CA PHE A 209 0.63 -13.73 1.05
C PHE A 209 1.20 -14.96 0.33
N LEU A 210 0.67 -15.28 -0.86
CA LEU A 210 1.08 -16.41 -1.67
C LEU A 210 2.10 -15.96 -2.72
N ILE A 211 3.37 -16.23 -2.49
CA ILE A 211 4.48 -15.95 -3.42
C ILE A 211 5.63 -16.91 -3.15
N GLY A 212 6.27 -17.43 -4.19
CA GLY A 212 7.29 -18.47 -4.06
C GLY A 212 6.71 -19.82 -3.63
N SER A 213 5.48 -20.08 -4.02
CA SER A 213 4.74 -21.29 -3.63
C SER A 213 5.43 -22.57 -4.13
N GLU A 214 5.43 -23.61 -3.29
CA GLU A 214 5.90 -24.94 -3.69
C GLU A 214 5.04 -25.57 -4.81
N PHE A 215 3.83 -25.08 -5.01
CA PHE A 215 2.91 -25.54 -6.06
C PHE A 215 3.14 -24.83 -7.40
N CYS A 216 3.82 -23.67 -7.40
CA CYS A 216 4.14 -22.98 -8.64
C CYS A 216 5.33 -23.61 -9.35
N PRO A 217 5.17 -24.09 -10.59
CA PRO A 217 6.27 -24.74 -11.31
C PRO A 217 7.44 -23.79 -11.64
N ARG A 218 7.21 -22.46 -11.60
CA ARG A 218 8.21 -21.44 -11.91
C ARG A 218 8.82 -20.79 -10.67
N CYS A 219 8.01 -20.61 -9.61
CA CYS A 219 8.43 -19.86 -8.40
C CYS A 219 8.96 -20.76 -7.28
N LYS A 220 8.71 -22.07 -7.35
CA LYS A 220 9.11 -23.04 -6.33
C LYS A 220 10.59 -22.93 -5.96
N GLY A 221 10.85 -22.76 -4.66
CA GLY A 221 12.22 -22.70 -4.12
C GLY A 221 12.94 -21.36 -4.34
N LEU A 222 12.31 -20.39 -5.00
CA LEU A 222 12.88 -19.06 -5.17
C LEU A 222 12.58 -18.16 -3.96
N ASN A 223 13.41 -17.13 -3.79
CA ASN A 223 13.27 -16.18 -2.69
C ASN A 223 12.05 -15.25 -2.92
N PRO A 224 11.10 -15.18 -1.98
CA PRO A 224 9.94 -14.30 -2.10
C PRO A 224 10.28 -12.82 -2.33
N ALA A 225 11.39 -12.31 -1.78
CA ALA A 225 11.82 -10.94 -1.99
C ALA A 225 12.26 -10.69 -3.44
N ASP A 226 12.99 -11.64 -4.04
CA ASP A 226 13.41 -11.53 -5.45
C ASP A 226 12.21 -11.55 -6.38
N LEU A 227 11.21 -12.39 -6.09
CA LEU A 227 9.99 -12.49 -6.86
C LEU A 227 9.13 -11.22 -6.76
N LEU A 228 8.97 -10.66 -5.56
CA LEU A 228 8.27 -9.40 -5.37
C LEU A 228 9.00 -8.26 -6.07
N ALA A 229 10.33 -8.17 -5.88
CA ALA A 229 11.14 -7.14 -6.52
C ALA A 229 11.06 -7.23 -8.06
N LYS A 230 11.06 -8.45 -8.63
CA LYS A 230 10.87 -8.65 -10.06
C LYS A 230 9.52 -8.11 -10.53
N ALA A 231 8.42 -8.47 -9.85
CA ALA A 231 7.08 -7.99 -10.21
C ALA A 231 7.01 -6.45 -10.19
N VAL A 232 7.53 -5.83 -9.12
CA VAL A 232 7.59 -4.36 -8.98
C VAL A 232 8.45 -3.72 -10.09
N ASN A 233 9.63 -4.28 -10.37
CA ASN A 233 10.54 -3.74 -11.39
C ASN A 233 9.96 -3.88 -12.81
N ASP A 234 9.24 -4.95 -13.12
CA ASP A 234 8.57 -5.13 -14.41
C ASP A 234 7.51 -4.02 -14.62
N CYS A 235 6.64 -3.80 -13.61
CA CYS A 235 5.65 -2.71 -13.65
C CYS A 235 6.33 -1.35 -13.75
N TYR A 236 7.40 -1.11 -12.99
CA TYR A 236 8.15 0.14 -13.04
C TYR A 236 8.76 0.39 -14.41
N ASN A 237 9.36 -0.61 -15.05
CA ASN A 237 9.93 -0.46 -16.38
C ASN A 237 8.84 -0.08 -17.40
N HIS A 238 7.70 -0.77 -17.39
CA HIS A 238 6.59 -0.43 -18.27
C HIS A 238 6.04 0.97 -17.98
N LEU A 239 5.64 1.26 -16.75
CA LEU A 239 4.97 2.50 -16.40
C LEU A 239 5.90 3.71 -16.45
N VAL A 240 7.07 3.63 -15.78
CA VAL A 240 7.94 4.80 -15.62
C VAL A 240 8.92 4.97 -16.78
N LYS A 241 9.51 3.86 -17.28
CA LYS A 241 10.51 3.96 -18.35
C LYS A 241 9.89 4.07 -19.74
N GLU A 242 8.81 3.32 -20.01
CA GLU A 242 8.16 3.28 -21.32
C GLU A 242 7.02 4.29 -21.42
N ARG A 243 6.01 4.20 -20.53
CA ARG A 243 4.81 5.06 -20.54
C ARG A 243 5.05 6.47 -19.98
N ARG A 244 6.14 6.70 -19.22
CA ARG A 244 6.49 8.00 -18.63
C ARG A 244 5.47 8.54 -17.63
N VAL A 245 4.80 7.66 -16.90
CA VAL A 245 3.88 7.99 -15.81
C VAL A 245 4.49 7.61 -14.46
N GLU A 246 4.04 8.22 -13.36
CA GLU A 246 4.48 7.84 -12.02
C GLU A 246 3.86 6.51 -11.60
N MET A 247 4.56 5.76 -10.75
CA MET A 247 4.08 4.51 -10.17
C MET A 247 3.84 4.68 -8.67
N LEU A 248 2.67 4.25 -8.19
CA LEU A 248 2.33 4.12 -6.78
C LEU A 248 2.12 2.65 -6.44
N MET A 249 2.36 2.26 -5.17
CA MET A 249 2.03 0.94 -4.65
C MET A 249 1.79 0.96 -3.15
N TRP A 250 1.10 -0.06 -2.64
CA TRP A 250 0.98 -0.30 -1.19
C TRP A 250 2.31 -0.76 -0.60
N GLY A 251 2.57 -0.38 0.65
CA GLY A 251 3.89 -0.56 1.28
C GLY A 251 4.08 -1.80 2.14
N ASP A 252 3.02 -2.49 2.53
CA ASP A 252 3.03 -3.54 3.57
C ASP A 252 4.00 -4.68 3.28
N ARG A 253 4.09 -5.16 2.03
CA ARG A 253 5.01 -6.26 1.68
C ARG A 253 6.49 -5.87 1.68
N LEU A 254 6.81 -4.59 1.83
CA LEU A 254 8.16 -4.03 1.93
C LEU A 254 8.61 -3.75 3.39
N ILE A 255 7.77 -4.08 4.36
CA ILE A 255 8.00 -3.82 5.79
C ILE A 255 8.26 -5.14 6.50
N ASP A 256 9.31 -5.21 7.33
CA ASP A 256 9.59 -6.37 8.16
C ASP A 256 8.61 -6.45 9.36
N GLY A 257 7.69 -7.40 9.31
CA GLY A 257 6.69 -7.62 10.35
C GLY A 257 7.26 -8.11 11.67
N ALA A 258 8.41 -8.78 11.64
CA ALA A 258 9.06 -9.30 12.85
C ALA A 258 9.68 -8.18 13.71
N THR A 259 10.19 -7.12 13.07
CA THR A 259 10.87 -6.01 13.77
C THR A 259 9.92 -4.84 14.07
N THR A 260 8.89 -4.61 13.28
CA THR A 260 7.96 -3.48 13.44
C THR A 260 6.80 -3.77 14.39
N GLY A 261 6.46 -5.04 14.60
CA GLY A 261 5.31 -5.45 15.41
C GLY A 261 3.94 -5.12 14.75
N TYR A 262 3.91 -4.88 13.44
CA TYR A 262 2.67 -4.59 12.70
C TYR A 262 1.80 -5.82 12.44
N GLY A 263 2.38 -7.04 12.59
CA GLY A 263 1.68 -8.28 12.24
C GLY A 263 1.71 -8.59 10.74
N GLU A 264 0.94 -9.60 10.32
CA GLU A 264 0.97 -10.12 8.96
C GLU A 264 0.22 -9.24 7.93
N TRP A 265 -0.71 -8.42 8.41
CA TRP A 265 -1.52 -7.56 7.53
C TRP A 265 -0.73 -6.33 7.09
N GLU A 266 -0.33 -5.50 8.03
CA GLU A 266 0.35 -4.23 7.76
C GLU A 266 1.86 -4.40 7.47
N ALA A 267 2.38 -5.65 7.44
CA ALA A 267 3.78 -5.94 7.15
C ALA A 267 3.99 -7.38 6.66
N SER A 268 5.18 -7.66 6.13
CA SER A 268 5.56 -8.98 5.62
C SER A 268 6.05 -9.89 6.73
N LEU A 269 5.44 -11.07 6.86
CA LEU A 269 5.97 -12.24 7.59
C LEU A 269 6.39 -13.37 6.64
N ASN A 270 6.14 -13.25 5.34
CA ASN A 270 6.47 -14.22 4.31
C ASN A 270 7.78 -13.90 3.56
N LYS A 271 8.67 -13.10 4.17
CA LYS A 271 10.03 -12.78 3.71
C LYS A 271 10.10 -11.94 2.42
N THR A 272 9.06 -11.22 2.08
CA THR A 272 9.08 -10.30 0.91
C THR A 272 9.76 -8.96 1.22
N TYR A 273 9.85 -8.55 2.49
CA TYR A 273 10.32 -7.22 2.91
C TYR A 273 11.71 -6.81 2.38
N PRO A 274 12.70 -7.70 2.13
CA PRO A 274 13.99 -7.28 1.59
C PRO A 274 13.88 -6.70 0.18
N ALA A 275 12.77 -6.93 -0.55
CA ALA A 275 12.51 -6.31 -1.85
C ALA A 275 12.56 -4.78 -1.79
N VAL A 276 12.34 -4.18 -0.62
CA VAL A 276 12.47 -2.73 -0.41
C VAL A 276 13.82 -2.18 -0.87
N ASP A 277 14.89 -2.96 -0.81
CA ASP A 277 16.23 -2.54 -1.23
C ASP A 277 16.54 -2.86 -2.71
N MET A 278 15.63 -3.54 -3.41
CA MET A 278 15.81 -4.02 -4.78
C MET A 278 14.97 -3.26 -5.82
N ILE A 279 14.15 -2.30 -5.37
CA ILE A 279 13.21 -1.54 -6.22
C ILE A 279 13.59 -0.06 -6.34
N PRO A 280 13.17 0.63 -7.42
CA PRO A 280 13.46 2.05 -7.65
C PRO A 280 12.90 2.97 -6.55
N ARG A 281 13.66 4.04 -6.21
CA ARG A 281 13.33 4.92 -5.07
C ARG A 281 12.35 6.04 -5.41
N ASP A 282 12.07 6.26 -6.67
CA ASP A 282 11.07 7.23 -7.15
C ASP A 282 9.64 6.68 -7.19
N ILE A 283 9.44 5.41 -6.88
CA ILE A 283 8.12 4.85 -6.59
C ILE A 283 7.51 5.56 -5.37
N ILE A 284 6.21 5.84 -5.42
CA ILE A 284 5.46 6.40 -4.30
C ILE A 284 4.89 5.25 -3.47
N ILE A 285 5.26 5.19 -2.20
CA ILE A 285 4.78 4.16 -1.27
C ILE A 285 3.56 4.69 -0.50
N CYS A 286 2.42 4.07 -0.73
CA CYS A 286 1.20 4.27 0.06
C CYS A 286 1.28 3.36 1.30
N ASP A 287 1.73 3.94 2.43
CA ASP A 287 2.03 3.24 3.67
C ASP A 287 0.80 3.22 4.59
N TRP A 288 0.06 2.10 4.58
CA TRP A 288 -1.25 2.01 5.23
C TRP A 288 -1.20 1.42 6.64
N HIS A 289 -1.88 2.12 7.59
CA HIS A 289 -2.01 1.73 8.99
C HIS A 289 -3.40 2.05 9.52
N TYR A 290 -4.10 1.03 10.00
CA TYR A 290 -5.49 1.15 10.41
C TYR A 290 -5.69 1.17 11.92
N GLU A 291 -4.63 0.93 12.68
CA GLU A 291 -4.64 0.97 14.14
C GLU A 291 -3.97 2.24 14.69
N LYS A 292 -4.51 2.71 15.82
CA LYS A 292 -3.87 3.80 16.57
C LYS A 292 -2.59 3.31 17.23
N ARG A 293 -1.44 3.89 16.84
CA ARG A 293 -0.12 3.60 17.41
C ARG A 293 0.53 4.87 17.94
N LYS A 294 1.54 4.73 18.83
CA LYS A 294 2.36 5.85 19.31
C LYS A 294 3.38 6.29 18.26
N SER A 295 3.84 5.37 17.42
CA SER A 295 4.79 5.59 16.32
C SER A 295 4.49 4.63 15.18
N TYR A 296 4.94 5.02 13.97
CA TYR A 296 4.81 4.23 12.75
C TYR A 296 6.20 4.12 12.11
N PRO A 297 7.01 3.10 12.52
CA PRO A 297 8.42 2.99 12.13
C PRO A 297 8.65 2.79 10.62
N SER A 298 7.66 2.33 9.88
CA SER A 298 7.71 2.24 8.41
C SER A 298 7.91 3.60 7.74
N ILE A 299 7.26 4.65 8.25
CA ILE A 299 7.35 6.01 7.68
C ILE A 299 8.80 6.51 7.62
N PRO A 300 9.53 6.64 8.76
CA PRO A 300 10.93 7.04 8.69
C PRO A 300 11.81 6.03 7.95
N MET A 301 11.50 4.74 7.98
CA MET A 301 12.23 3.72 7.21
C MET A 301 12.16 4.00 5.71
N PHE A 302 10.97 4.20 5.14
CA PHE A 302 10.81 4.52 3.72
C PHE A 302 11.45 5.87 3.35
N LEU A 303 11.26 6.91 4.17
CA LEU A 303 11.87 8.22 3.94
C LEU A 303 13.40 8.15 3.93
N ASN A 304 14.02 7.42 4.88
CA ASN A 304 15.46 7.23 4.98
C ASN A 304 16.01 6.41 3.81
N LYS A 305 15.21 5.48 3.28
CA LYS A 305 15.55 4.73 2.07
C LYS A 305 15.38 5.56 0.78
N GLY A 306 14.85 6.78 0.88
CA GLY A 306 14.71 7.73 -0.24
C GLY A 306 13.39 7.66 -1.00
N PHE A 307 12.42 6.89 -0.53
CA PHE A 307 11.09 6.84 -1.14
C PHE A 307 10.26 8.10 -0.86
N ARG A 308 9.34 8.38 -1.75
CA ARG A 308 8.21 9.28 -1.49
C ARG A 308 7.12 8.50 -0.77
N VAL A 309 6.55 9.07 0.30
CA VAL A 309 5.61 8.35 1.18
C VAL A 309 4.28 9.08 1.26
N LEU A 310 3.20 8.32 1.10
CA LEU A 310 1.83 8.77 1.29
C LEU A 310 1.17 7.92 2.38
N PRO A 311 1.27 8.32 3.66
CA PRO A 311 0.65 7.58 4.76
C PRO A 311 -0.85 7.47 4.58
N THR A 312 -1.36 6.25 4.78
CA THR A 312 -2.73 5.89 4.41
C THR A 312 -3.51 5.35 5.60
N SER A 313 -4.73 5.84 5.79
CA SER A 313 -5.61 5.42 6.89
C SER A 313 -6.98 4.97 6.40
N PHE A 314 -7.73 4.32 7.30
CA PHE A 314 -9.10 3.86 7.05
C PHE A 314 -10.09 4.54 8.01
N LYS A 315 -11.11 3.85 8.48
CA LYS A 315 -12.32 4.35 9.16
C LYS A 315 -12.16 4.74 10.63
N GLU A 316 -11.13 4.30 11.33
CA GLU A 316 -10.98 4.55 12.78
C GLU A 316 -10.44 5.96 13.05
N VAL A 317 -11.29 6.86 13.54
CA VAL A 317 -10.97 8.30 13.75
C VAL A 317 -9.71 8.52 14.60
N LYS A 318 -9.49 7.70 15.63
CA LYS A 318 -8.33 7.85 16.51
C LYS A 318 -7.05 7.41 15.81
N ALA A 319 -7.11 6.37 14.97
CA ALA A 319 -6.00 5.91 14.15
C ALA A 319 -5.65 6.95 13.09
N VAL A 320 -6.65 7.46 12.35
CA VAL A 320 -6.49 8.54 11.35
C VAL A 320 -5.74 9.73 11.95
N LYS A 321 -6.21 10.24 13.10
CA LYS A 321 -5.57 11.37 13.76
C LYS A 321 -4.13 11.07 14.18
N ALA A 322 -3.88 9.91 14.77
CA ALA A 322 -2.55 9.53 15.24
C ALA A 322 -1.56 9.38 14.08
N LEU A 323 -1.97 8.77 12.97
CA LEU A 323 -1.12 8.62 11.80
C LEU A 323 -0.78 9.96 11.15
N ILE A 324 -1.77 10.85 10.97
CA ILE A 324 -1.54 12.20 10.43
C ILE A 324 -0.61 13.00 11.34
N ASP A 325 -0.89 13.02 12.66
CA ASP A 325 -0.08 13.78 13.61
C ASP A 325 1.37 13.29 13.62
N TYR A 326 1.59 11.98 13.52
CA TYR A 326 2.93 11.41 13.46
C TYR A 326 3.63 11.70 12.12
N SER A 327 2.97 11.41 11.01
CA SER A 327 3.59 11.51 9.68
C SER A 327 3.94 12.95 9.28
N LEU A 328 3.11 13.92 9.63
CA LEU A 328 3.34 15.33 9.29
C LEU A 328 4.44 16.00 10.15
N THR A 329 4.97 15.31 11.18
CA THR A 329 6.15 15.81 11.93
C THR A 329 7.44 15.72 11.12
N PHE A 330 7.52 14.86 10.10
CA PHE A 330 8.72 14.67 9.28
C PHE A 330 8.89 15.83 8.29
N PRO A 331 9.97 16.65 8.38
CA PRO A 331 10.22 17.79 7.51
C PRO A 331 10.84 17.36 6.18
N SER A 332 10.19 16.44 5.46
CA SER A 332 10.69 15.89 4.20
C SER A 332 9.78 16.26 3.04
N GLU A 333 10.33 16.69 1.93
CA GLU A 333 9.59 16.87 0.68
C GLU A 333 9.06 15.54 0.12
N ARG A 334 9.66 14.42 0.55
CA ARG A 334 9.20 13.08 0.22
C ARG A 334 7.95 12.64 1.00
N MET A 335 7.60 13.35 2.08
CA MET A 335 6.32 13.18 2.77
C MET A 335 5.23 13.90 1.98
N LEU A 336 4.46 13.18 1.17
CA LEU A 336 3.54 13.79 0.19
C LEU A 336 2.25 14.33 0.81
N GLY A 337 1.80 13.75 1.92
CA GLY A 337 0.55 14.15 2.54
C GLY A 337 -0.14 13.05 3.31
N HIS A 338 -1.43 12.84 3.03
CA HIS A 338 -2.23 11.80 3.65
C HIS A 338 -3.30 11.28 2.70
N LEU A 339 -3.52 9.96 2.68
CA LEU A 339 -4.55 9.26 1.94
C LEU A 339 -5.55 8.62 2.92
N CYS A 340 -6.83 8.75 2.65
CA CYS A 340 -7.88 7.96 3.29
C CYS A 340 -8.37 6.88 2.33
N THR A 341 -8.88 5.74 2.83
CA THR A 341 -9.41 4.67 1.99
C THR A 341 -10.88 4.39 2.24
N VAL A 342 -11.59 4.00 1.19
CA VAL A 342 -12.95 3.41 1.23
C VAL A 342 -12.92 2.15 0.39
N TRP A 343 -13.00 0.99 1.05
CA TRP A 343 -12.78 -0.31 0.42
C TRP A 343 -14.03 -0.90 -0.23
N ARG A 344 -15.21 -0.57 0.24
CA ARG A 344 -16.48 -1.08 -0.31
C ARG A 344 -17.62 -0.15 -0.01
N GLY A 345 -18.56 -0.10 -0.92
CA GLY A 345 -19.82 0.58 -0.71
C GLY A 345 -19.66 2.08 -0.55
N LEU A 346 -18.93 2.74 -1.48
CA LEU A 346 -18.98 4.18 -1.58
C LEU A 346 -20.43 4.63 -1.64
N LYS A 347 -20.80 5.57 -0.77
CA LYS A 347 -22.16 6.09 -0.67
C LYS A 347 -22.14 7.60 -0.86
N VAL A 348 -23.21 8.13 -1.43
CA VAL A 348 -23.47 9.58 -1.41
C VAL A 348 -23.48 10.04 0.05
N GLY A 349 -22.66 11.06 0.35
CA GLY A 349 -22.45 11.55 1.70
C GLY A 349 -21.15 11.09 2.33
N GLU A 350 -20.25 10.40 1.59
CA GLU A 350 -18.94 9.96 2.10
C GLU A 350 -18.08 11.15 2.58
N ALA A 351 -18.19 12.31 1.96
CA ALA A 351 -17.55 13.54 2.44
C ALA A 351 -17.95 13.92 3.88
N LYS A 352 -19.07 13.38 4.40
CA LYS A 352 -19.53 13.56 5.77
C LYS A 352 -19.03 12.47 6.74
N ASN A 353 -18.29 11.48 6.25
CA ASN A 353 -17.71 10.44 7.08
C ASN A 353 -16.81 11.04 8.16
N SER A 354 -16.96 10.57 9.40
CA SER A 354 -16.29 11.13 10.57
C SER A 354 -14.76 11.03 10.51
N SER A 355 -14.23 9.96 9.91
CA SER A 355 -12.78 9.77 9.73
C SER A 355 -12.23 10.71 8.67
N LEU A 356 -12.91 10.86 7.54
CA LEU A 356 -12.53 11.78 6.47
C LEU A 356 -12.62 13.24 6.92
N GLN A 357 -13.67 13.64 7.65
CA GLN A 357 -13.79 14.96 8.27
C GLN A 357 -12.65 15.22 9.28
N ALA A 358 -12.29 14.22 10.09
CA ALA A 358 -11.20 14.34 11.04
C ALA A 358 -9.84 14.51 10.33
N ALA A 359 -9.61 13.79 9.24
CA ALA A 359 -8.43 13.93 8.39
C ALA A 359 -8.37 15.32 7.75
N ALA A 360 -9.46 15.76 7.14
CA ALA A 360 -9.56 17.10 6.52
C ALA A 360 -9.17 18.21 7.50
N LYS A 361 -9.75 18.18 8.70
CA LYS A 361 -9.43 19.18 9.74
C LYS A 361 -7.96 19.17 10.13
N ARG A 362 -7.33 17.98 10.26
CA ARG A 362 -5.91 17.85 10.62
C ARG A 362 -4.98 18.37 9.52
N VAL A 363 -5.22 17.94 8.28
CA VAL A 363 -4.44 18.37 7.12
C VAL A 363 -4.59 19.88 6.89
N TYR A 364 -5.79 20.44 7.04
CA TYR A 364 -6.02 21.88 6.94
C TYR A 364 -5.23 22.65 8.01
N ASN A 365 -5.33 22.26 9.29
CA ASN A 365 -4.62 22.91 10.38
C ASN A 365 -3.11 22.88 10.15
N PHE A 366 -2.57 21.77 9.66
CA PHE A 366 -1.15 21.67 9.32
C PHE A 366 -0.76 22.63 8.19
N LYS A 367 -1.57 22.74 7.12
CA LYS A 367 -1.34 23.69 6.02
C LYS A 367 -1.31 25.15 6.52
N VAL A 368 -2.18 25.50 7.47
CA VAL A 368 -2.27 26.86 8.03
C VAL A 368 -1.08 27.16 8.94
N SER A 369 -0.66 26.21 9.78
CA SER A 369 0.48 26.41 10.70
C SER A 369 1.82 26.60 9.97
N ARG A 370 1.96 26.09 8.75
CA ARG A 370 3.17 26.26 7.91
C ARG A 370 3.22 27.58 7.13
N LYS A 371 2.10 28.30 7.04
CA LYS A 371 2.06 29.60 6.37
C LYS A 371 2.37 30.77 7.33
N ARG A 372 2.40 30.50 8.63
CA ARG A 372 2.79 31.44 9.71
C ARG A 372 4.26 31.20 10.08
#